data_b6f5b72678c05801d039766cf95912ff
#
_entry.id   b6f5b72678c05801d039766cf95912ff
#
_cell.length_a   1.000
_cell.length_b   1.000
_cell.length_c   1.000
_cell.angle_alpha   90.00
_cell.angle_beta   90.00
_cell.angle_gamma   90.00
#
_symmetry.space_group_name_H-M   'P 1'
#
loop_
_entity.id
_entity.type
_entity.pdbx_description
1 polymer ?
#
loop_
_entity_poly.entity_id
_entity_poly.type
_entity_poly.pdbx_seq_one_letter_code
_entity_poly.pdbx_strand_id
1 'polypeptide(L)'
;VVRLVGSEMCIRDSYIIVSDVLSEKLQKKLSPKGRMFYDSKWFINYFRLTPDGRMLWGGRNNLSTDLDLEESASILSRQVRTVFPDLEKTTFTHTWTGKLGITFDLMPHIGEINGIHYTFGYGGHGLSIATYLGTEIGLLLSGQKKRSPFEEIAHQTMFFYKKDPWFLPFAAKYYQFLDWIS
;
A
#
# COMPACT_ATOMS: atom_id res chain seq x y z
N VAL A 1 15.59 -22.61 -6.23
CA VAL A 1 14.67 -21.47 -6.42
C VAL A 1 15.01 -20.45 -5.35
N VAL A 2 15.61 -19.35 -5.75
CA VAL A 2 15.84 -18.23 -4.84
C VAL A 2 14.48 -17.64 -4.51
N ARG A 3 14.05 -17.76 -3.26
CA ARG A 3 12.82 -17.12 -2.78
C ARG A 3 13.15 -15.70 -2.38
N LEU A 4 12.85 -14.74 -3.26
CA LEU A 4 12.93 -13.32 -2.95
C LEU A 4 11.78 -12.85 -2.03
N VAL A 5 10.84 -13.74 -1.75
CA VAL A 5 9.69 -13.49 -0.89
C VAL A 5 9.65 -14.59 0.18
N GLY A 6 9.74 -14.24 1.42
CA GLY A 6 9.70 -15.19 2.53
C GLY A 6 10.24 -14.59 3.81
N SER A 7 11.52 -14.68 4.06
CA SER A 7 12.15 -14.15 5.27
C SER A 7 12.44 -12.65 5.23
N GLU A 8 12.39 -12.01 4.03
CA GLU A 8 12.83 -10.63 3.81
C GLU A 8 11.67 -9.63 3.78
N MET A 9 10.47 -10.07 3.45
CA MET A 9 9.32 -9.17 3.40
C MET A 9 7.99 -9.82 3.76
N CYS A 10 7.09 -9.00 4.28
CA CYS A 10 5.70 -9.33 4.51
C CYS A 10 4.83 -8.90 3.35
N ILE A 11 3.98 -9.79 2.85
CA ILE A 11 2.94 -9.44 1.89
C ILE A 11 1.71 -8.96 2.67
N ARG A 12 1.14 -7.83 2.25
CA ARG A 12 -0.04 -7.21 2.86
C ARG A 12 -1.03 -6.84 1.79
N ASP A 13 -2.30 -6.99 2.12
CA ASP A 13 -3.36 -6.53 1.25
C ASP A 13 -3.68 -5.05 1.52
N SER A 14 -3.90 -4.31 0.45
CA SER A 14 -4.48 -2.98 0.45
C SER A 14 -5.76 -3.00 -0.36
N TYR A 15 -6.79 -2.34 0.13
CA TYR A 15 -8.12 -2.37 -0.46
C TYR A 15 -8.52 -1.00 -0.95
N ILE A 16 -9.27 -0.97 -2.05
CA ILE A 16 -9.81 0.25 -2.62
C ILE A 16 -11.30 0.05 -2.89
N ILE A 17 -12.08 1.10 -2.63
CA ILE A 17 -13.47 1.23 -3.03
C ILE A 17 -13.65 2.46 -3.89
N VAL A 18 -14.59 2.41 -4.83
CA VAL A 18 -14.95 3.55 -5.69
C VAL A 18 -16.45 3.74 -5.67
N SER A 19 -16.87 4.99 -5.46
CA SER A 19 -18.27 5.37 -5.42
C SER A 19 -18.90 5.46 -6.81
N ASP A 20 -20.22 5.60 -6.83
CA ASP A 20 -20.91 6.20 -7.98
C ASP A 20 -20.43 7.63 -8.23
N VAL A 21 -20.79 8.18 -9.40
CA VAL A 21 -20.47 9.56 -9.74
C VAL A 21 -21.18 10.50 -8.75
N LEU A 22 -20.38 11.33 -8.11
CA LEU A 22 -20.88 12.31 -7.14
C LEU A 22 -21.41 13.56 -7.85
N SER A 23 -22.37 14.23 -7.21
CA SER A 23 -22.83 15.53 -7.71
C SER A 23 -21.68 16.55 -7.73
N GLU A 24 -21.69 17.47 -8.68
CA GLU A 24 -20.66 18.52 -8.78
C GLU A 24 -20.49 19.32 -7.48
N LYS A 25 -21.60 19.52 -6.74
CA LYS A 25 -21.56 20.19 -5.44
C LYS A 25 -20.71 19.43 -4.43
N LEU A 26 -20.86 18.10 -4.36
CA LEU A 26 -20.06 17.24 -3.48
C LEU A 26 -18.61 17.19 -3.95
N GLN A 27 -18.36 17.05 -5.24
CA GLN A 27 -17.01 17.05 -5.79
C GLN A 27 -16.24 18.31 -5.40
N LYS A 28 -16.84 19.49 -5.59
CA LYS A 28 -16.26 20.79 -5.20
C LYS A 28 -16.04 20.92 -3.70
N LYS A 29 -16.94 20.36 -2.88
CA LYS A 29 -16.81 20.36 -1.42
C LYS A 29 -15.66 19.45 -0.95
N LEU A 30 -15.54 18.24 -1.49
CA LEU A 30 -14.57 17.23 -1.07
C LEU A 30 -13.16 17.55 -1.54
N SER A 31 -13.00 17.99 -2.77
CA SER A 31 -11.68 18.32 -3.33
C SER A 31 -11.78 19.42 -4.38
N PRO A 32 -11.90 20.70 -3.97
CA PRO A 32 -12.10 21.83 -4.87
C PRO A 32 -10.96 22.04 -5.87
N LYS A 33 -9.77 21.49 -5.57
CA LYS A 33 -8.56 21.57 -6.41
C LYS A 33 -8.16 20.23 -7.02
N GLY A 34 -8.99 19.20 -6.92
CA GLY A 34 -8.70 17.86 -7.46
C GLY A 34 -7.49 17.17 -6.80
N ARG A 35 -7.16 17.51 -5.56
CA ARG A 35 -6.01 16.95 -4.86
C ARG A 35 -6.28 15.54 -4.35
N MET A 36 -5.21 14.79 -4.20
CA MET A 36 -5.17 13.56 -3.43
C MET A 36 -4.88 13.88 -1.96
N PHE A 37 -5.48 13.14 -1.07
CA PHE A 37 -5.33 13.28 0.38
C PHE A 37 -4.97 11.93 0.98
N TYR A 38 -4.22 11.97 2.08
CA TYR A 38 -3.96 10.82 2.95
C TYR A 38 -3.84 11.30 4.39
N ASP A 39 -4.16 10.42 5.34
CA ASP A 39 -4.02 10.70 6.77
C ASP A 39 -2.64 10.26 7.29
N SER A 40 -2.38 10.54 8.58
CA SER A 40 -1.13 10.20 9.28
C SER A 40 -1.23 8.91 10.09
N LYS A 41 -2.30 8.12 9.93
CA LYS A 41 -2.50 6.87 10.68
C LYS A 41 -1.55 5.78 10.23
N TRP A 42 -1.27 4.83 11.11
CA TRP A 42 -0.56 3.60 10.78
C TRP A 42 -1.34 2.75 9.77
N PHE A 43 -2.67 2.68 9.93
CA PHE A 43 -3.59 2.17 8.93
C PHE A 43 -4.04 3.32 8.05
N ILE A 44 -3.12 3.79 7.23
CA ILE A 44 -3.30 4.94 6.36
C ILE A 44 -4.56 4.83 5.51
N ASN A 45 -5.36 5.89 5.49
CA ASN A 45 -6.44 6.10 4.54
C ASN A 45 -6.00 7.16 3.52
N TYR A 46 -6.38 6.95 2.28
CA TYR A 46 -6.11 7.89 1.22
C TYR A 46 -7.30 7.98 0.27
N PHE A 47 -7.53 9.16 -0.27
CA PHE A 47 -8.61 9.35 -1.22
C PHE A 47 -8.30 10.42 -2.25
N ARG A 48 -8.99 10.34 -3.36
CA ARG A 48 -9.06 11.36 -4.39
C ARG A 48 -10.38 11.27 -5.14
N LEU A 49 -10.70 12.33 -5.88
CA LEU A 49 -11.71 12.25 -6.92
C LEU A 49 -11.09 11.77 -8.22
N THR A 50 -11.80 10.90 -8.93
CA THR A 50 -11.45 10.49 -10.30
C THR A 50 -11.86 11.58 -11.29
N PRO A 51 -11.31 11.61 -12.50
CA PRO A 51 -11.68 12.61 -13.51
C PRO A 51 -13.17 12.61 -13.86
N ASP A 52 -13.84 11.48 -13.74
CA ASP A 52 -15.29 11.32 -13.96
C ASP A 52 -16.13 11.60 -12.70
N GLY A 53 -15.53 12.14 -11.65
CA GLY A 53 -16.23 12.63 -10.47
C GLY A 53 -16.63 11.60 -9.45
N ARG A 54 -16.00 10.44 -9.39
CA ARG A 54 -16.18 9.42 -8.35
C ARG A 54 -15.20 9.63 -7.22
N MET A 55 -15.57 9.22 -6.00
CA MET A 55 -14.62 9.10 -4.90
C MET A 55 -13.92 7.74 -4.97
N LEU A 56 -12.60 7.76 -5.08
CA LEU A 56 -11.74 6.61 -4.83
C LEU A 56 -11.20 6.74 -3.40
N TRP A 57 -11.47 5.73 -2.58
CA TRP A 57 -10.95 5.63 -1.21
C TRP A 57 -10.18 4.33 -1.06
N GLY A 58 -8.96 4.44 -0.57
CA GLY A 58 -8.11 3.30 -0.26
C GLY A 58 -7.69 3.30 1.19
N GLY A 59 -7.46 2.12 1.72
CA GLY A 59 -7.02 1.95 3.08
C GLY A 59 -6.71 0.51 3.43
N ARG A 60 -6.27 0.32 4.67
CA ARG A 60 -6.10 -0.99 5.29
C ARG A 60 -7.07 -1.12 6.46
N ASN A 61 -7.63 -2.29 6.60
CA ASN A 61 -8.53 -2.58 7.72
C ASN A 61 -7.81 -3.32 8.84
N ASN A 62 -6.83 -4.12 8.47
CA ASN A 62 -5.98 -4.91 9.37
C ASN A 62 -4.69 -5.34 8.66
N LEU A 63 -3.91 -6.20 9.30
CA LEU A 63 -2.72 -6.81 8.72
C LEU A 63 -3.00 -8.24 8.19
N SER A 64 -4.26 -8.67 8.07
CA SER A 64 -4.62 -9.96 7.49
C SER A 64 -4.41 -9.95 5.97
N THR A 65 -4.09 -11.11 5.42
CA THR A 65 -3.93 -11.35 3.97
C THR A 65 -5.17 -11.97 3.34
N ASP A 66 -6.22 -12.26 4.13
CA ASP A 66 -7.34 -13.11 3.74
C ASP A 66 -8.72 -12.50 4.03
N LEU A 67 -8.82 -11.17 4.01
CA LEU A 67 -10.13 -10.52 4.11
C LEU A 67 -10.92 -10.66 2.81
N ASP A 68 -12.19 -11.04 2.96
CA ASP A 68 -13.13 -10.96 1.87
C ASP A 68 -13.29 -9.52 1.35
N LEU A 69 -13.44 -9.38 0.03
CA LEU A 69 -13.61 -8.09 -0.63
C LEU A 69 -14.88 -7.36 -0.16
N GLU A 70 -15.97 -8.09 0.07
CA GLU A 70 -17.23 -7.49 0.53
C GLU A 70 -17.11 -6.96 1.97
N GLU A 71 -16.46 -7.72 2.85
CA GLU A 71 -16.19 -7.29 4.22
C GLU A 71 -15.30 -6.05 4.22
N SER A 72 -14.22 -6.06 3.43
CA SER A 72 -13.30 -4.93 3.30
C SER A 72 -14.00 -3.68 2.75
N ALA A 73 -14.85 -3.83 1.74
CA ALA A 73 -15.64 -2.74 1.18
C ALA A 73 -16.62 -2.16 2.23
N SER A 74 -17.26 -3.01 3.01
CA SER A 74 -18.14 -2.60 4.10
C SER A 74 -17.41 -1.77 5.16
N ILE A 75 -16.22 -2.20 5.57
CA ILE A 75 -15.40 -1.49 6.55
C ILE A 75 -14.96 -0.13 5.99
N LEU A 76 -14.40 -0.10 4.77
CA LEU A 76 -13.96 1.13 4.14
C LEU A 76 -15.11 2.12 3.92
N SER A 77 -16.28 1.64 3.49
CA SER A 77 -17.44 2.50 3.29
C SER A 77 -17.93 3.14 4.59
N ARG A 78 -17.87 2.43 5.71
CA ARG A 78 -18.15 3.00 7.05
C ARG A 78 -17.12 4.08 7.42
N GLN A 79 -15.84 3.84 7.16
CA GLN A 79 -14.79 4.84 7.41
C GLN A 79 -15.03 6.11 6.59
N VAL A 80 -15.36 5.98 5.30
CA VAL A 80 -15.72 7.13 4.44
C VAL A 80 -16.87 7.92 5.05
N ARG A 81 -17.94 7.26 5.47
CA ARG A 81 -19.13 7.92 6.05
C ARG A 81 -18.82 8.61 7.38
N THR A 82 -17.91 8.04 8.18
CA THR A 82 -17.45 8.68 9.41
C THR A 82 -16.68 9.97 9.12
N VAL A 83 -15.79 9.96 8.11
CA VAL A 83 -14.99 11.14 7.74
C VAL A 83 -15.82 12.16 6.95
N PHE A 84 -16.70 11.67 6.08
CA PHE A 84 -17.55 12.49 5.21
C PHE A 84 -19.03 12.13 5.37
N PRO A 85 -19.72 12.67 6.37
CA PRO A 85 -21.15 12.39 6.58
C PRO A 85 -22.04 12.71 5.38
N ASP A 86 -21.66 13.67 4.54
CA ASP A 86 -22.37 13.99 3.30
C ASP A 86 -22.43 12.80 2.30
N LEU A 87 -21.60 11.78 2.49
CA LEU A 87 -21.55 10.57 1.66
C LEU A 87 -22.34 9.39 2.26
N GLU A 88 -23.16 9.63 3.29
CA GLU A 88 -23.96 8.58 3.98
C GLU A 88 -24.77 7.75 3.00
N LYS A 89 -25.41 8.39 2.02
CA LYS A 89 -26.27 7.75 1.01
C LYS A 89 -25.53 7.34 -0.27
N THR A 90 -24.20 7.51 -0.30
CA THR A 90 -23.41 7.20 -1.50
C THR A 90 -23.20 5.70 -1.63
N THR A 91 -23.43 5.17 -2.80
CA THR A 91 -23.17 3.77 -3.15
C THR A 91 -21.73 3.61 -3.59
N PHE A 92 -21.06 2.55 -3.14
CA PHE A 92 -19.74 2.14 -3.64
C PHE A 92 -19.93 0.94 -4.57
N THR A 93 -19.55 1.10 -5.82
CA THR A 93 -19.87 0.18 -6.91
C THR A 93 -18.70 -0.70 -7.33
N HIS A 94 -17.48 -0.32 -6.95
CA HIS A 94 -16.29 -1.08 -7.29
C HIS A 94 -15.45 -1.27 -6.05
N THR A 95 -14.88 -2.47 -5.92
CA THR A 95 -13.88 -2.79 -4.91
C THR A 95 -12.84 -3.74 -5.49
N TRP A 96 -11.60 -3.56 -5.08
CA TRP A 96 -10.51 -4.49 -5.40
C TRP A 96 -9.42 -4.44 -4.35
N THR A 97 -8.52 -5.40 -4.41
CA THR A 97 -7.34 -5.50 -3.55
C THR A 97 -6.07 -5.62 -4.37
N GLY A 98 -4.95 -5.24 -3.79
CA GLY A 98 -3.61 -5.44 -4.31
C GLY A 98 -2.64 -5.82 -3.20
N LYS A 99 -1.73 -6.75 -3.50
CA LYS A 99 -0.71 -7.19 -2.54
C LYS A 99 0.47 -6.24 -2.54
N LEU A 100 0.86 -5.79 -1.36
CA LEU A 100 2.01 -4.94 -1.12
C LEU A 100 3.15 -5.76 -0.53
N GLY A 101 4.35 -5.65 -1.11
CA GLY A 101 5.59 -6.17 -0.53
C GLY A 101 6.21 -5.14 0.41
N ILE A 102 6.24 -5.43 1.71
CA ILE A 102 6.80 -4.56 2.73
C ILE A 102 7.97 -5.28 3.37
N THR A 103 9.16 -4.73 3.25
CA THR A 103 10.38 -5.21 3.90
C THR A 103 10.38 -4.89 5.38
N PHE A 104 11.14 -5.64 6.19
CA PHE A 104 11.20 -5.41 7.64
C PHE A 104 11.88 -4.10 8.02
N ASP A 105 12.76 -3.60 7.19
CA ASP A 105 13.44 -2.30 7.34
C ASP A 105 12.68 -1.15 6.66
N LEU A 106 11.55 -1.44 6.01
CA LEU A 106 10.73 -0.49 5.24
C LEU A 106 11.48 0.14 4.06
N MET A 107 12.61 -0.43 3.66
CA MET A 107 13.46 0.09 2.57
C MET A 107 13.28 -0.74 1.30
N PRO A 108 13.37 -0.10 0.12
CA PRO A 108 13.48 -0.82 -1.13
C PRO A 108 14.89 -1.39 -1.32
N HIS A 109 14.97 -2.53 -1.95
CA HIS A 109 16.23 -3.24 -2.20
C HIS A 109 16.46 -3.48 -3.68
N ILE A 110 17.72 -3.48 -4.08
CA ILE A 110 18.23 -3.83 -5.39
C ILE A 110 19.43 -4.75 -5.23
N GLY A 111 19.61 -5.68 -6.12
CA GLY A 111 20.78 -6.57 -6.07
C GLY A 111 20.79 -7.61 -7.18
N GLU A 112 21.72 -8.55 -7.05
CA GLU A 112 21.90 -9.67 -7.97
C GLU A 112 22.08 -10.97 -7.16
N ILE A 113 21.44 -12.03 -7.62
CA ILE A 113 21.63 -13.39 -7.10
C ILE A 113 21.74 -14.35 -8.27
N ASN A 114 22.88 -15.02 -8.39
CA ASN A 114 23.14 -16.00 -9.46
C ASN A 114 22.90 -15.47 -10.89
N GLY A 115 23.30 -14.24 -11.17
CA GLY A 115 23.08 -13.59 -12.46
C GLY A 115 21.68 -13.01 -12.68
N ILE A 116 20.79 -13.11 -11.68
CA ILE A 116 19.43 -12.56 -11.74
C ILE A 116 19.42 -11.26 -10.95
N HIS A 117 19.23 -10.15 -11.65
CA HIS A 117 19.03 -8.85 -11.03
C HIS A 117 17.61 -8.75 -10.49
N TYR A 118 17.46 -8.17 -9.32
CA TYR A 118 16.15 -8.00 -8.67
C TYR A 118 16.00 -6.64 -8.02
N THR A 119 14.75 -6.25 -7.84
CA THR A 119 14.35 -5.14 -6.98
C THR A 119 13.01 -5.45 -6.33
N PHE A 120 12.84 -5.08 -5.06
CA PHE A 120 11.61 -5.31 -4.30
C PHE A 120 11.48 -4.36 -3.10
N GLY A 121 10.41 -4.50 -2.32
CA GLY A 121 10.23 -3.73 -1.09
C GLY A 121 9.68 -2.31 -1.32
N TYR A 122 8.85 -2.11 -2.35
CA TYR A 122 8.33 -0.78 -2.68
C TYR A 122 7.32 -0.21 -1.68
N GLY A 123 6.84 -1.00 -0.73
CA GLY A 123 6.05 -0.54 0.42
C GLY A 123 4.75 0.21 0.10
N GLY A 124 4.16 -0.02 -1.09
CA GLY A 124 2.99 0.71 -1.58
C GLY A 124 3.31 1.92 -2.47
N HIS A 125 4.57 2.28 -2.65
CA HIS A 125 5.04 3.39 -3.49
C HIS A 125 5.62 2.90 -4.84
N GLY A 126 5.12 1.76 -5.34
CA GLY A 126 5.66 1.08 -6.51
C GLY A 126 5.73 1.94 -7.76
N LEU A 127 4.77 2.84 -8.00
CA LEU A 127 4.77 3.68 -9.19
C LEU A 127 6.03 4.55 -9.31
N SER A 128 6.48 5.16 -8.23
CA SER A 128 7.70 5.98 -8.20
C SER A 128 8.96 5.15 -7.97
N ILE A 129 8.96 4.31 -6.93
CA ILE A 129 10.15 3.58 -6.50
C ILE A 129 10.52 2.49 -7.50
N ALA A 130 9.57 1.71 -8.03
CA ALA A 130 9.87 0.69 -9.02
C ALA A 130 10.37 1.28 -10.35
N THR A 131 9.82 2.43 -10.77
CA THR A 131 10.32 3.14 -11.94
C THR A 131 11.76 3.60 -11.76
N TYR A 132 12.05 4.19 -10.60
CA TYR A 132 13.42 4.63 -10.28
C TYR A 132 14.40 3.45 -10.22
N LEU A 133 14.08 2.40 -9.47
CA LEU A 133 14.96 1.23 -9.33
C LEU A 133 15.09 0.44 -10.64
N GLY A 134 14.05 0.41 -11.48
CA GLY A 134 14.15 -0.14 -12.82
C GLY A 134 15.13 0.63 -13.70
N THR A 135 15.16 1.96 -13.58
CA THR A 135 16.17 2.80 -14.23
C THR A 135 17.57 2.51 -13.69
N GLU A 136 17.73 2.37 -12.37
CA GLU A 136 19.02 2.00 -11.75
C GLU A 136 19.55 0.66 -12.30
N ILE A 137 18.70 -0.37 -12.35
CA ILE A 137 19.08 -1.67 -12.95
C ILE A 137 19.47 -1.50 -14.42
N GLY A 138 18.73 -0.73 -15.20
CA GLY A 138 19.05 -0.45 -16.60
C GLY A 138 20.44 0.19 -16.76
N LEU A 139 20.78 1.16 -15.92
CA LEU A 139 22.07 1.82 -15.90
C LEU A 139 23.22 0.88 -15.47
N LEU A 140 22.98 0.00 -14.50
CA LEU A 140 23.96 -1.02 -14.07
C LEU A 140 24.22 -2.02 -15.19
N LEU A 141 23.17 -2.57 -15.80
CA LEU A 141 23.29 -3.57 -16.88
C LEU A 141 23.95 -3.01 -18.15
N SER A 142 23.69 -1.74 -18.46
CA SER A 142 24.34 -1.07 -19.61
C SER A 142 25.77 -0.61 -19.33
N GLY A 143 26.28 -0.80 -18.12
CA GLY A 143 27.62 -0.35 -17.72
C GLY A 143 27.75 1.17 -17.54
N GLN A 144 26.67 1.93 -17.66
CA GLN A 144 26.66 3.38 -17.46
C GLN A 144 26.80 3.76 -15.98
N LYS A 145 26.49 2.83 -15.09
CA LYS A 145 26.65 2.97 -13.64
C LYS A 145 27.34 1.75 -13.06
N LYS A 146 28.23 1.93 -12.11
CA LYS A 146 28.97 0.83 -11.49
C LYS A 146 28.29 0.25 -10.26
N ARG A 147 27.53 1.06 -9.51
CA ARG A 147 26.87 0.68 -8.26
C ARG A 147 25.61 1.52 -8.05
N SER A 148 24.60 0.94 -7.41
CA SER A 148 23.45 1.67 -6.89
C SER A 148 23.61 1.88 -5.38
N PRO A 149 23.20 3.04 -4.82
CA PRO A 149 23.19 3.25 -3.36
C PRO A 149 22.34 2.21 -2.59
N PHE A 150 21.36 1.63 -3.25
CA PHE A 150 20.46 0.63 -2.65
C PHE A 150 21.09 -0.77 -2.54
N GLU A 151 22.21 -1.04 -3.22
CA GLU A 151 22.96 -2.32 -3.06
C GLU A 151 23.63 -2.44 -1.69
N GLU A 152 23.86 -1.32 -1.01
CA GLU A 152 24.51 -1.28 0.30
C GLU A 152 23.53 -1.52 1.45
N ILE A 153 22.23 -1.52 1.17
CA ILE A 153 21.20 -1.77 2.19
C ILE A 153 21.18 -3.28 2.47
N ALA A 154 21.63 -3.67 3.66
CA ALA A 154 21.60 -5.06 4.08
C ALA A 154 20.17 -5.57 4.25
N HIS A 155 19.87 -6.72 3.69
CA HIS A 155 18.57 -7.36 3.85
C HIS A 155 18.38 -7.82 5.29
N GLN A 156 17.39 -7.26 5.97
CA GLN A 156 16.98 -7.72 7.29
C GLN A 156 16.09 -8.95 7.16
N THR A 157 16.57 -10.07 7.66
CA THR A 157 15.81 -11.32 7.71
C THR A 157 15.43 -11.65 9.14
N MET A 158 14.22 -12.19 9.34
CA MET A 158 13.81 -12.72 10.64
C MET A 158 13.88 -14.23 10.61
N PHE A 159 14.78 -14.83 11.40
CA PHE A 159 15.05 -16.28 11.41
C PHE A 159 13.82 -17.12 11.81
N PHE A 160 12.89 -16.55 12.57
CA PHE A 160 11.63 -17.18 12.98
C PHE A 160 10.48 -17.00 11.97
N TYR A 161 10.69 -16.19 10.94
CA TYR A 161 9.69 -15.93 9.91
C TYR A 161 9.93 -16.83 8.71
N LYS A 162 9.10 -17.85 8.54
CA LYS A 162 9.26 -18.80 7.41
C LYS A 162 8.19 -18.65 6.31
N LYS A 163 6.95 -18.24 6.64
CA LYS A 163 5.86 -18.10 5.66
C LYS A 163 4.64 -17.35 6.22
N ASP A 164 4.20 -17.72 7.41
CA ASP A 164 2.98 -17.18 8.02
C ASP A 164 3.35 -16.27 9.18
N PRO A 165 3.08 -14.99 9.08
CA PRO A 165 3.41 -14.03 10.11
C PRO A 165 2.40 -14.12 11.27
N TRP A 166 2.48 -15.16 12.08
CA TRP A 166 1.60 -15.43 13.22
C TRP A 166 1.48 -14.24 14.21
N PHE A 167 2.49 -13.39 14.25
CA PHE A 167 2.53 -12.21 15.12
C PHE A 167 1.68 -11.02 14.60
N LEU A 168 1.23 -11.06 13.36
CA LEU A 168 0.51 -9.93 12.73
C LEU A 168 -0.79 -9.53 13.40
N PRO A 169 -1.64 -10.44 13.89
CA PRO A 169 -2.84 -10.05 14.60
C PRO A 169 -2.53 -9.21 15.86
N PHE A 170 -1.41 -9.52 16.54
CA PHE A 170 -0.95 -8.74 17.70
C PHE A 170 -0.39 -7.38 17.29
N ALA A 171 0.42 -7.33 16.23
CA ALA A 171 0.93 -6.09 15.68
C ALA A 171 -0.23 -5.20 15.17
N ALA A 172 -1.24 -5.79 14.52
CA ALA A 172 -2.42 -5.05 14.07
C ALA A 172 -3.15 -4.39 15.23
N LYS A 173 -3.41 -5.12 16.33
CA LYS A 173 -4.06 -4.56 17.53
C LYS A 173 -3.23 -3.45 18.17
N TYR A 174 -1.91 -3.61 18.21
CA TYR A 174 -1.02 -2.58 18.72
C TYR A 174 -1.11 -1.28 17.88
N TYR A 175 -1.04 -1.36 16.56
CA TYR A 175 -1.14 -0.20 15.69
C TYR A 175 -2.56 0.40 15.69
N GLN A 176 -3.62 -0.41 15.79
CA GLN A 176 -4.98 0.10 15.96
C GLN A 176 -5.13 0.88 17.28
N PHE A 177 -4.50 0.41 18.34
CA PHE A 177 -4.45 1.12 19.61
C PHE A 177 -3.71 2.46 19.47
N LEU A 178 -2.57 2.49 18.78
CA LEU A 178 -1.85 3.75 18.52
C LEU A 178 -2.70 4.73 17.70
N ASP A 179 -3.41 4.26 16.68
CA ASP A 179 -4.31 5.07 15.86
C ASP A 179 -5.53 5.60 16.65
N TRP A 180 -5.90 4.91 17.73
CA TRP A 180 -7.00 5.33 18.61
C TRP A 180 -6.61 6.42 19.59
N ILE A 181 -5.36 6.43 20.06
CA ILE A 181 -4.85 7.40 21.04
C ILE A 181 -4.20 8.63 20.38
N SER A 182 -3.97 8.63 19.08
CA SER A 182 -3.41 9.75 18.30
C SER A 182 -4.52 10.67 17.77
#